data_706f8250e51a3ea6b43cda5667363b8e
#
_entry.id   706f8250e51a3ea6b43cda5667363b8e
#
_cell.length_a   1.000
_cell.length_b   1.000
_cell.length_c   1.000
_cell.angle_alpha   90.00
_cell.angle_beta   90.00
_cell.angle_gamma   90.00
#
_symmetry.space_group_name_H-M   'P 1'
#
loop_
_entity.id
_entity.type
_entity.pdbx_description
1 polymer ?
#
loop_
_entity_poly.entity_id
_entity_poly.type
_entity_poly.pdbx_seq_one_letter_code
_entity_poly.pdbx_strand_id
1 'polypeptide(L)'
;PFLVTAMAPWLLGETTGWRRWTACIVGFCGTLFIIKPDFGSFDVGVLMALAASVAFAFYIVLTRRVALSAEPAMAIFMQGLIAAILLSFVVAWSWRAPDLTVWALLVAIGAVSATGHYMMICAYSHALASLLAPFGYFEIIAATIIGLTVFGDFPDSWSWVGIAVIVVSGIYISLRERKRGTTPSPRA
;
A
#
# COMPACT_ATOMS: atom_id res chain seq x y z
N PRO A 1 3.20 3.47 -4.12
CA PRO A 1 3.82 4.68 -3.57
C PRO A 1 3.99 5.80 -4.59
N PHE A 2 4.54 5.52 -5.78
CA PHE A 2 4.75 6.51 -6.84
C PHE A 2 3.44 7.21 -7.24
N LEU A 3 2.39 6.44 -7.53
CA LEU A 3 1.07 6.98 -7.90
C LEU A 3 0.45 7.81 -6.77
N VAL A 4 0.56 7.38 -5.52
CA VAL A 4 0.06 8.13 -4.35
C VAL A 4 0.78 9.48 -4.25
N THR A 5 2.11 9.49 -4.38
CA THR A 5 2.91 10.73 -4.37
C THR A 5 2.55 11.66 -5.52
N ALA A 6 2.24 11.10 -6.70
CA ALA A 6 1.81 11.87 -7.86
C ALA A 6 0.41 12.48 -7.69
N MET A 7 -0.50 11.76 -7.06
CA MET A 7 -1.90 12.18 -6.88
C MET A 7 -2.11 13.09 -5.68
N ALA A 8 -1.27 13.00 -4.64
CA ALA A 8 -1.42 13.74 -3.39
C ALA A 8 -1.51 15.27 -3.57
N PRO A 9 -0.72 15.95 -4.42
CA PRO A 9 -0.87 17.38 -4.64
C PRO A 9 -2.23 17.79 -5.20
N TRP A 10 -2.76 16.99 -6.12
CA TRP A 10 -4.00 17.32 -6.84
C TRP A 10 -5.25 17.01 -6.03
N LEU A 11 -5.25 15.89 -5.32
CA LEU A 11 -6.44 15.40 -4.61
C LEU A 11 -6.48 15.79 -3.13
N LEU A 12 -5.32 16.01 -2.51
CA LEU A 12 -5.21 16.33 -1.08
C LEU A 12 -4.65 17.74 -0.82
N GLY A 13 -4.17 18.46 -1.86
CA GLY A 13 -3.49 19.73 -1.70
C GLY A 13 -2.14 19.63 -0.96
N GLU A 14 -1.56 18.44 -0.88
CA GLU A 14 -0.27 18.22 -0.21
C GLU A 14 0.88 18.74 -1.07
N THR A 15 1.79 19.51 -0.50
CA THR A 15 3.01 19.91 -1.21
C THR A 15 4.03 18.78 -1.21
N THR A 16 4.33 18.27 -2.39
CA THR A 16 5.34 17.23 -2.60
C THR A 16 6.66 17.85 -3.06
N GLY A 17 7.68 17.83 -2.20
CA GLY A 17 9.01 18.30 -2.57
C GLY A 17 9.70 17.33 -3.53
N TRP A 18 10.65 17.84 -4.37
CA TRP A 18 11.39 17.06 -5.36
C TRP A 18 12.08 15.81 -4.77
N ARG A 19 12.45 15.85 -3.49
CA ARG A 19 13.10 14.74 -2.78
C ARG A 19 12.18 13.54 -2.51
N ARG A 20 10.89 13.80 -2.26
CA ARG A 20 9.91 12.71 -2.15
C ARG A 20 9.70 12.05 -3.51
N TRP A 21 9.68 12.85 -4.56
CA TRP A 21 9.65 12.36 -5.93
C TRP A 21 10.86 11.48 -6.25
N THR A 22 12.08 11.95 -5.97
CA THR A 22 13.28 11.15 -6.24
C THR A 22 13.27 9.83 -5.48
N ALA A 23 12.90 9.82 -4.20
CA ALA A 23 12.86 8.56 -3.45
C ALA A 23 11.75 7.62 -3.93
N CYS A 24 10.59 8.14 -4.34
CA CYS A 24 9.56 7.31 -4.95
C CYS A 24 10.01 6.73 -6.29
N ILE A 25 10.70 7.50 -7.12
CA ILE A 25 11.26 7.01 -8.39
C ILE A 25 12.33 5.95 -8.13
N VAL A 26 13.25 6.20 -7.19
CA VAL A 26 14.30 5.23 -6.83
C VAL A 26 13.70 3.94 -6.28
N GLY A 27 12.71 4.05 -5.36
CA GLY A 27 11.99 2.89 -4.85
C GLY A 27 11.23 2.13 -5.94
N PHE A 28 10.62 2.84 -6.89
CA PHE A 28 9.97 2.21 -8.04
C PHE A 28 10.97 1.46 -8.94
N CYS A 29 12.14 2.06 -9.22
CA CYS A 29 13.22 1.34 -9.92
C CYS A 29 13.64 0.08 -9.15
N GLY A 30 13.78 0.14 -7.82
CA GLY A 30 14.05 -1.04 -7.00
C GLY A 30 12.98 -2.13 -7.16
N THR A 31 11.72 -1.75 -7.26
CA THR A 31 10.61 -2.69 -7.51
C THR A 31 10.74 -3.38 -8.87
N LEU A 32 11.17 -2.66 -9.91
CA LEU A 32 11.37 -3.24 -11.25
C LEU A 32 12.48 -4.31 -11.26
N PHE A 33 13.53 -4.17 -10.44
CA PHE A 33 14.55 -5.21 -10.28
C PHE A 33 14.00 -6.50 -9.65
N ILE A 34 12.98 -6.39 -8.79
CA ILE A 34 12.34 -7.54 -8.16
C ILE A 34 11.35 -8.22 -9.12
N ILE A 35 10.48 -7.42 -9.75
CA ILE A 35 9.39 -7.93 -10.60
C ILE A 35 9.93 -8.45 -11.93
N LYS A 36 11.01 -7.87 -12.45
CA LYS A 36 11.62 -8.22 -13.75
C LYS A 36 10.57 -8.34 -14.86
N PRO A 37 9.84 -7.26 -15.15
CA PRO A 37 8.76 -7.32 -16.11
C PRO A 37 9.29 -7.77 -17.48
N ASP A 38 8.69 -8.80 -18.03
CA ASP A 38 8.94 -9.20 -19.42
C ASP A 38 8.18 -8.24 -20.34
N PHE A 39 8.91 -7.29 -20.92
CA PHE A 39 8.35 -6.30 -21.85
C PHE A 39 8.00 -6.91 -23.23
N GLY A 40 8.28 -8.18 -23.46
CA GLY A 40 7.97 -8.88 -24.70
C GLY A 40 6.55 -9.45 -24.78
N SER A 41 5.88 -9.62 -23.66
CA SER A 41 4.52 -10.16 -23.61
C SER A 41 3.59 -9.22 -22.84
N PHE A 42 2.75 -8.47 -23.58
CA PHE A 42 1.62 -7.77 -22.97
C PHE A 42 0.53 -8.79 -22.59
N ASP A 43 0.63 -9.31 -21.38
CA ASP A 43 -0.42 -10.18 -20.83
C ASP A 43 -1.53 -9.33 -20.20
N VAL A 44 -2.77 -9.82 -20.32
CA VAL A 44 -3.97 -9.24 -19.67
C VAL A 44 -3.73 -9.10 -18.15
N GLY A 45 -2.99 -10.02 -17.53
CA GLY A 45 -2.59 -9.97 -16.13
C GLY A 45 -1.81 -8.70 -15.77
N VAL A 46 -0.90 -8.25 -16.63
CA VAL A 46 -0.14 -7.01 -16.42
C VAL A 46 -1.06 -5.79 -16.45
N LEU A 47 -2.01 -5.74 -17.38
CA LEU A 47 -3.00 -4.65 -17.45
C LEU A 47 -3.90 -4.63 -16.21
N MET A 48 -4.34 -5.79 -15.74
CA MET A 48 -5.13 -5.91 -14.51
C MET A 48 -4.34 -5.48 -13.29
N ALA A 49 -3.06 -5.84 -13.19
CA ALA A 49 -2.17 -5.40 -12.10
C ALA A 49 -1.95 -3.87 -12.11
N LEU A 50 -1.78 -3.28 -13.28
CA LEU A 50 -1.68 -1.82 -13.41
C LEU A 50 -2.99 -1.13 -13.00
N ALA A 51 -4.14 -1.62 -13.46
CA ALA A 51 -5.44 -1.10 -13.06
C ALA A 51 -5.66 -1.21 -11.53
N ALA A 52 -5.32 -2.35 -10.94
CA ALA A 52 -5.38 -2.56 -9.50
C ALA A 52 -4.45 -1.59 -8.74
N SER A 53 -3.25 -1.33 -9.26
CA SER A 53 -2.29 -0.37 -8.66
C SER A 53 -2.83 1.06 -8.68
N VAL A 54 -3.50 1.47 -9.75
CA VAL A 54 -4.16 2.78 -9.85
C VAL A 54 -5.33 2.85 -8.88
N ALA A 55 -6.20 1.84 -8.85
CA ALA A 55 -7.33 1.77 -7.91
C ALA A 55 -6.85 1.81 -6.44
N PHE A 56 -5.78 1.10 -6.12
CA PHE A 56 -5.19 1.11 -4.79
C PHE A 56 -4.59 2.48 -4.42
N ALA A 57 -3.98 3.19 -5.37
CA ALA A 57 -3.50 4.55 -5.14
C ALA A 57 -4.67 5.51 -4.83
N PHE A 58 -5.77 5.43 -5.58
CA PHE A 58 -7.00 6.17 -5.27
C PHE A 58 -7.55 5.82 -3.89
N TYR A 59 -7.60 4.53 -3.55
CA TYR A 59 -8.02 4.06 -2.24
C TYR A 59 -7.20 4.71 -1.12
N ILE A 60 -5.86 4.73 -1.23
CA ILE A 60 -4.98 5.36 -0.23
C ILE A 60 -5.27 6.87 -0.10
N VAL A 61 -5.39 7.57 -1.22
CA VAL A 61 -5.66 9.03 -1.22
C VAL A 61 -7.02 9.33 -0.59
N LEU A 62 -8.06 8.56 -0.93
CA LEU A 62 -9.39 8.70 -0.31
C LEU A 62 -9.35 8.34 1.18
N THR A 63 -8.64 7.30 1.57
CA THR A 63 -8.45 6.92 2.98
C THR A 63 -7.82 8.06 3.77
N ARG A 64 -6.79 8.73 3.23
CA ARG A 64 -6.20 9.92 3.85
C ARG A 64 -7.24 11.03 4.00
N ARG A 65 -8.05 11.28 2.99
CA ARG A 65 -9.09 12.31 3.03
C ARG A 65 -10.13 12.02 4.12
N VAL A 66 -10.57 10.77 4.23
CA VAL A 66 -11.51 10.32 5.26
C VAL A 66 -10.88 10.38 6.65
N ALA A 67 -9.61 9.97 6.79
CA ALA A 67 -8.89 9.98 8.06
C ALA A 67 -8.71 11.40 8.65
N LEU A 68 -8.89 12.46 7.87
CA LEU A 68 -8.86 13.83 8.34
C LEU A 68 -10.19 14.30 8.97
N SER A 69 -11.30 13.61 8.65
CA SER A 69 -12.66 14.06 9.01
C SER A 69 -13.46 13.04 9.82
N ALA A 70 -13.05 11.77 9.85
CA ALA A 70 -13.75 10.69 10.51
C ALA A 70 -12.86 10.00 11.54
N GLU A 71 -13.49 9.41 12.55
CA GLU A 71 -12.81 8.54 13.50
C GLU A 71 -12.33 7.25 12.79
N PRO A 72 -11.08 6.79 13.03
CA PRO A 72 -10.53 5.61 12.35
C PRO A 72 -11.39 4.36 12.47
N ALA A 73 -11.98 4.10 13.64
CA ALA A 73 -12.85 2.94 13.85
C ALA A 73 -14.12 3.00 12.99
N MET A 74 -14.74 4.18 12.86
CA MET A 74 -15.90 4.37 12.00
C MET A 74 -15.53 4.25 10.53
N ALA A 75 -14.38 4.79 10.13
CA ALA A 75 -13.92 4.73 8.75
C ALA A 75 -13.72 3.29 8.28
N ILE A 76 -13.03 2.45 9.08
CA ILE A 76 -12.83 1.04 8.72
C ILE A 76 -14.12 0.24 8.75
N PHE A 77 -15.00 0.51 9.71
CA PHE A 77 -16.30 -0.16 9.78
C PHE A 77 -17.14 0.13 8.52
N MET A 78 -17.24 1.38 8.10
CA MET A 78 -17.99 1.77 6.90
C MET A 78 -17.36 1.18 5.63
N GLN A 79 -16.04 1.18 5.50
CA GLN A 79 -15.35 0.52 4.37
C GLN A 79 -15.67 -0.96 4.31
N GLY A 80 -15.56 -1.67 5.44
CA GLY A 80 -15.86 -3.09 5.52
C GLY A 80 -17.33 -3.40 5.21
N LEU A 81 -18.25 -2.60 5.73
CA LEU A 81 -19.68 -2.76 5.49
C LEU A 81 -20.04 -2.58 4.00
N ILE A 82 -19.55 -1.51 3.39
CA ILE A 82 -19.80 -1.25 1.96
C ILE A 82 -19.20 -2.36 1.10
N ALA A 83 -17.95 -2.78 1.38
CA ALA A 83 -17.31 -3.87 0.66
C ALA A 83 -18.06 -5.19 0.83
N ALA A 84 -18.52 -5.51 2.05
CA ALA A 84 -19.31 -6.72 2.32
C ALA A 84 -20.62 -6.72 1.54
N ILE A 85 -21.36 -5.60 1.53
CA ILE A 85 -22.61 -5.48 0.78
C ILE A 85 -22.36 -5.68 -0.73
N LEU A 86 -21.41 -4.94 -1.31
CA LEU A 86 -21.12 -5.01 -2.74
C LEU A 86 -20.63 -6.40 -3.17
N LEU A 87 -19.72 -7.00 -2.42
CA LEU A 87 -19.18 -8.33 -2.71
C LEU A 87 -20.21 -9.43 -2.51
N SER A 88 -21.16 -9.28 -1.59
CA SER A 88 -22.24 -10.25 -1.40
C SER A 88 -23.08 -10.47 -2.68
N PHE A 89 -23.30 -9.41 -3.46
CA PHE A 89 -23.98 -9.54 -4.75
C PHE A 89 -23.16 -10.34 -5.76
N VAL A 90 -21.83 -10.15 -5.78
CA VAL A 90 -20.94 -10.87 -6.70
C VAL A 90 -20.79 -12.32 -6.31
N VAL A 91 -20.60 -12.58 -5.02
CA VAL A 91 -20.40 -13.93 -4.48
C VAL A 91 -21.64 -14.81 -4.63
N ALA A 92 -22.85 -14.25 -4.63
CA ALA A 92 -24.08 -15.02 -4.77
C ALA A 92 -24.10 -15.91 -6.01
N TRP A 93 -23.42 -15.53 -7.11
CA TRP A 93 -23.35 -16.33 -8.35
C TRP A 93 -22.37 -17.49 -8.31
N SER A 94 -21.35 -17.44 -7.44
CA SER A 94 -20.27 -18.44 -7.39
C SER A 94 -20.06 -19.01 -6.00
N TRP A 95 -21.06 -18.91 -5.14
CA TRP A 95 -20.96 -19.33 -3.74
C TRP A 95 -20.67 -20.83 -3.65
N ARG A 96 -19.58 -21.15 -2.99
CA ARG A 96 -19.28 -22.50 -2.51
C ARG A 96 -19.07 -22.40 -1.01
N ALA A 97 -19.82 -23.19 -0.24
CA ALA A 97 -19.67 -23.19 1.22
C ALA A 97 -18.26 -23.66 1.62
N PRO A 98 -17.48 -22.82 2.30
CA PRO A 98 -16.16 -23.20 2.76
C PRO A 98 -16.25 -24.25 3.88
N ASP A 99 -15.24 -25.12 3.99
CA ASP A 99 -15.08 -25.98 5.17
C ASP A 99 -14.65 -25.18 6.40
N LEU A 100 -14.64 -25.84 7.57
CA LEU A 100 -14.30 -25.18 8.84
C LEU A 100 -12.89 -24.59 8.85
N THR A 101 -11.94 -25.24 8.19
CA THR A 101 -10.55 -24.80 8.11
C THR A 101 -10.45 -23.52 7.29
N VAL A 102 -11.13 -23.48 6.13
CA VAL A 102 -11.17 -22.29 5.28
C VAL A 102 -11.89 -21.16 5.99
N TRP A 103 -12.97 -21.42 6.74
CA TRP A 103 -13.62 -20.40 7.57
C TRP A 103 -12.67 -19.80 8.62
N ALA A 104 -11.92 -20.64 9.33
CA ALA A 104 -10.93 -20.16 10.30
C ALA A 104 -9.86 -19.27 9.65
N LEU A 105 -9.36 -19.66 8.48
CA LEU A 105 -8.41 -18.86 7.72
C LEU A 105 -9.00 -17.53 7.24
N LEU A 106 -10.24 -17.51 6.74
CA LEU A 106 -10.93 -16.29 6.33
C LEU A 106 -11.10 -15.31 7.49
N VAL A 107 -11.49 -15.81 8.66
CA VAL A 107 -11.60 -14.97 9.87
C VAL A 107 -10.23 -14.43 10.29
N ALA A 108 -9.18 -15.26 10.26
CA ALA A 108 -7.83 -14.83 10.60
C ALA A 108 -7.31 -13.74 9.63
N ILE A 109 -7.47 -13.94 8.32
CA ILE A 109 -7.10 -12.96 7.30
C ILE A 109 -7.90 -11.68 7.50
N GLY A 110 -9.20 -11.77 7.74
CA GLY A 110 -10.07 -10.62 8.00
C GLY A 110 -9.60 -9.81 9.21
N ALA A 111 -9.28 -10.49 10.33
CA ALA A 111 -8.81 -9.84 11.54
C ALA A 111 -7.46 -9.13 11.35
N VAL A 112 -6.49 -9.80 10.72
CA VAL A 112 -5.17 -9.22 10.41
C VAL A 112 -5.31 -8.03 9.47
N SER A 113 -6.10 -8.16 8.39
CA SER A 113 -6.35 -7.09 7.43
C SER A 113 -7.05 -5.89 8.07
N ALA A 114 -8.09 -6.12 8.88
CA ALA A 114 -8.79 -5.05 9.59
C ALA A 114 -7.85 -4.29 10.53
N THR A 115 -7.01 -5.02 11.26
CA THR A 115 -6.02 -4.41 12.16
C THR A 115 -5.00 -3.56 11.37
N GLY A 116 -4.45 -4.09 10.29
CA GLY A 116 -3.50 -3.37 9.43
C GLY A 116 -4.12 -2.12 8.82
N HIS A 117 -5.35 -2.20 8.31
CA HIS A 117 -6.06 -1.05 7.75
C HIS A 117 -6.40 0.00 8.81
N TYR A 118 -6.80 -0.42 10.01
CA TYR A 118 -7.01 0.49 11.13
C TYR A 118 -5.73 1.27 11.47
N MET A 119 -4.60 0.58 11.59
CA MET A 119 -3.30 1.22 11.84
C MET A 119 -2.91 2.17 10.70
N MET A 120 -3.20 1.81 9.45
CA MET A 120 -2.97 2.65 8.28
C MET A 120 -3.81 3.92 8.32
N ILE A 121 -5.10 3.82 8.64
CA ILE A 121 -5.99 4.99 8.79
C ILE A 121 -5.48 5.92 9.89
N CYS A 122 -5.07 5.35 11.04
CA CYS A 122 -4.45 6.11 12.13
C CYS A 122 -3.16 6.81 11.67
N ALA A 123 -2.31 6.15 10.90
CA ALA A 123 -1.10 6.78 10.35
C ALA A 123 -1.45 7.94 9.41
N TYR A 124 -2.43 7.76 8.54
CA TYR A 124 -2.89 8.82 7.64
C TYR A 124 -3.62 9.97 8.33
N SER A 125 -4.15 9.80 9.53
CA SER A 125 -4.70 10.93 10.30
C SER A 125 -3.61 11.83 10.88
N HIS A 126 -2.39 11.33 11.05
CA HIS A 126 -1.28 12.06 11.67
C HIS A 126 -0.19 12.51 10.69
N ALA A 127 -0.11 11.93 9.49
CA ALA A 127 0.95 12.22 8.54
C ALA A 127 0.43 12.34 7.10
N LEU A 128 1.18 13.08 6.27
CA LEU A 128 0.87 13.29 4.85
C LEU A 128 0.93 11.97 4.09
N ALA A 129 0.01 11.75 3.14
CA ALA A 129 0.02 10.56 2.30
C ALA A 129 1.30 10.42 1.49
N SER A 130 1.81 11.53 0.97
CA SER A 130 3.09 11.58 0.25
C SER A 130 4.31 11.26 1.10
N LEU A 131 4.24 11.48 2.42
CA LEU A 131 5.28 11.10 3.37
C LEU A 131 5.23 9.59 3.68
N LEU A 132 4.04 9.04 3.85
CA LEU A 132 3.84 7.62 4.18
C LEU A 132 4.02 6.71 2.96
N ALA A 133 3.79 7.21 1.75
CA ALA A 133 3.85 6.42 0.52
C ALA A 133 5.13 5.57 0.36
N PRO A 134 6.35 6.07 0.62
CA PRO A 134 7.55 5.26 0.50
C PRO A 134 7.62 4.07 1.46
N PHE A 135 6.93 4.16 2.60
CA PHE A 135 6.87 3.05 3.55
C PHE A 135 6.08 1.86 3.01
N GLY A 136 5.18 2.07 2.04
CA GLY A 136 4.51 0.98 1.34
C GLY A 136 5.45 0.00 0.63
N TYR A 137 6.69 0.40 0.34
CA TYR A 137 7.67 -0.53 -0.22
C TYR A 137 8.16 -1.58 0.79
N PHE A 138 8.00 -1.36 2.10
CA PHE A 138 8.33 -2.38 3.10
C PHE A 138 7.45 -3.63 2.99
N GLU A 139 6.28 -3.53 2.37
CA GLU A 139 5.43 -4.68 2.06
C GLU A 139 6.19 -5.72 1.19
N ILE A 140 7.01 -5.25 0.25
CA ILE A 140 7.82 -6.14 -0.61
C ILE A 140 8.85 -6.91 0.23
N ILE A 141 9.44 -6.26 1.23
CA ILE A 141 10.39 -6.91 2.14
C ILE A 141 9.68 -7.98 2.96
N ALA A 142 8.51 -7.65 3.53
CA ALA A 142 7.70 -8.61 4.28
C ALA A 142 7.26 -9.79 3.40
N ALA A 143 6.80 -9.52 2.18
CA ALA A 143 6.42 -10.55 1.23
C ALA A 143 7.61 -11.46 0.86
N THR A 144 8.81 -10.89 0.70
CA THR A 144 10.04 -11.67 0.43
C THR A 144 10.40 -12.58 1.61
N ILE A 145 10.33 -12.08 2.84
CA ILE A 145 10.61 -12.87 4.04
C ILE A 145 9.61 -14.04 4.16
N ILE A 146 8.31 -13.76 3.96
CA ILE A 146 7.27 -14.78 4.01
C ILE A 146 7.45 -15.79 2.87
N GLY A 147 7.73 -15.34 1.64
CA GLY A 147 8.03 -16.20 0.50
C GLY A 147 9.16 -17.18 0.80
N LEU A 148 10.24 -16.67 1.39
CA LEU A 148 11.37 -17.51 1.78
C LEU A 148 11.04 -18.49 2.92
N THR A 149 10.38 -18.02 3.99
CA THR A 149 10.18 -18.83 5.21
C THR A 149 9.05 -19.83 5.09
N VAL A 150 8.00 -19.52 4.32
CA VAL A 150 6.78 -20.34 4.19
C VAL A 150 6.83 -21.20 2.93
N PHE A 151 7.29 -20.64 1.81
CA PHE A 151 7.26 -21.31 0.51
C PHE A 151 8.64 -21.82 0.07
N GLY A 152 9.73 -21.40 0.73
CA GLY A 152 11.10 -21.77 0.37
C GLY A 152 11.61 -21.04 -0.87
N ASP A 153 10.91 -20.00 -1.34
CA ASP A 153 11.29 -19.22 -2.52
C ASP A 153 12.45 -18.28 -2.17
N PHE A 154 13.65 -18.63 -2.62
CA PHE A 154 14.83 -17.79 -2.37
C PHE A 154 14.95 -16.70 -3.42
N PRO A 155 15.00 -15.40 -3.02
CA PRO A 155 15.18 -14.30 -3.95
C PRO A 155 16.52 -14.41 -4.68
N ASP A 156 16.51 -14.15 -5.96
CA ASP A 156 17.73 -14.09 -6.74
C ASP A 156 18.55 -12.82 -6.46
N SER A 157 19.76 -12.76 -7.02
CA SER A 157 20.69 -11.64 -6.76
C SER A 157 20.11 -10.26 -7.15
N TRP A 158 19.31 -10.20 -8.21
CA TRP A 158 18.67 -8.95 -8.65
C TRP A 158 17.56 -8.49 -7.69
N SER A 159 16.82 -9.45 -7.15
CA SER A 159 15.82 -9.16 -6.12
C SER A 159 16.44 -8.57 -4.86
N TRP A 160 17.60 -9.08 -4.44
CA TRP A 160 18.36 -8.51 -3.32
C TRP A 160 18.80 -7.06 -3.59
N VAL A 161 19.27 -6.77 -4.81
CA VAL A 161 19.60 -5.38 -5.21
C VAL A 161 18.36 -4.49 -5.13
N GLY A 162 17.24 -4.95 -5.66
CA GLY A 162 15.97 -4.23 -5.59
C GLY A 162 15.52 -3.94 -4.16
N ILE A 163 15.57 -4.94 -3.28
CA ILE A 163 15.26 -4.80 -1.84
C ILE A 163 16.17 -3.76 -1.20
N ALA A 164 17.48 -3.82 -1.42
CA ALA A 164 18.44 -2.87 -0.87
C ALA A 164 18.12 -1.42 -1.31
N VAL A 165 17.82 -1.22 -2.59
CA VAL A 165 17.43 0.11 -3.14
C VAL A 165 16.17 0.63 -2.45
N ILE A 166 15.15 -0.21 -2.26
CA ILE A 166 13.90 0.15 -1.60
C ILE A 166 14.14 0.56 -0.15
N VAL A 167 14.88 -0.26 0.60
CA VAL A 167 15.21 0.01 2.01
C VAL A 167 15.96 1.32 2.16
N VAL A 168 17.00 1.53 1.35
CA VAL A 168 17.80 2.75 1.40
C VAL A 168 16.96 3.98 1.07
N SER A 169 16.10 3.91 0.06
CA SER A 169 15.21 5.03 -0.30
C SER A 169 14.22 5.36 0.82
N GLY A 170 13.63 4.35 1.46
CA GLY A 170 12.70 4.52 2.59
C GLY A 170 13.39 5.12 3.82
N ILE A 171 14.58 4.61 4.20
CA ILE A 171 15.39 5.13 5.30
C ILE A 171 15.80 6.58 5.02
N TYR A 172 16.25 6.89 3.81
CA TYR A 172 16.64 8.24 3.42
C TYR A 172 15.52 9.25 3.66
N ILE A 173 14.30 8.95 3.21
CA ILE A 173 13.14 9.82 3.45
C ILE A 173 12.87 9.95 4.94
N SER A 174 12.78 8.84 5.66
CA SER A 174 12.46 8.83 7.09
C SER A 174 13.41 9.69 7.90
N LEU A 175 14.73 9.52 7.73
CA LEU A 175 15.75 10.29 8.46
C LEU A 175 15.70 11.78 8.13
N ARG A 176 15.41 12.12 6.88
CA ARG A 176 15.42 13.51 6.44
C ARG A 176 14.17 14.28 6.88
N GLU A 177 13.00 13.65 6.87
CA GLU A 177 11.77 14.28 7.35
C GLU A 177 11.83 14.53 8.87
N ARG A 178 12.45 13.62 9.63
CA ARG A 178 12.73 13.84 11.06
C ARG A 178 13.57 15.11 11.31
N LYS A 179 14.54 15.39 10.45
CA LYS A 179 15.41 16.60 10.60
C LYS A 179 14.69 17.90 10.25
N ARG A 180 13.56 17.85 9.53
CA ARG A 180 12.83 19.06 9.09
C ARG A 180 11.75 19.50 10.05
N GLY A 181 11.40 18.68 11.07
CA GLY A 181 10.37 19.02 12.06
C GLY A 181 9.11 19.54 11.36
N THR A 182 8.53 18.77 10.45
CA THR A 182 7.26 19.14 9.84
C THR A 182 6.16 19.02 10.87
N THR A 183 6.03 20.03 11.69
CA THR A 183 4.78 20.33 12.39
C THR A 183 3.70 20.48 11.32
N PRO A 184 2.59 19.75 11.39
CA PRO A 184 1.43 20.05 10.57
C PRO A 184 1.07 21.52 10.84
N SER A 185 1.00 22.36 9.81
CA SER A 185 0.50 23.71 9.95
C SER A 185 -0.87 23.64 10.61
N PRO A 186 -1.11 24.34 11.73
CA PRO A 186 -2.45 24.43 12.28
C PRO A 186 -3.34 25.06 11.21
N ARG A 187 -4.50 24.52 11.07
CA ARG A 187 -5.56 24.87 10.13
C ARG A 187 -5.75 26.39 10.07
N ALA A 188 -5.70 26.97 8.90
CA ALA A 188 -6.42 28.16 8.57
C ALA A 188 -7.83 27.78 8.10
#